data_dd5a2d0ff15ba3692853381b74bb20ad
#
_entry.id   dd5a2d0ff15ba3692853381b74bb20ad
#
_cell.length_a   1.000
_cell.length_b   1.000
_cell.length_c   1.000
_cell.angle_alpha   90.00
_cell.angle_beta   90.00
_cell.angle_gamma   90.00
#
_symmetry.space_group_name_H-M   'P 1'
#
loop_
_entity.id
_entity.type
_entity.pdbx_description
1 polymer ?
#
loop_
_entity_poly.entity_id
_entity_poly.type
_entity_poly.pdbx_seq_one_letter_code
_entity_poly.pdbx_strand_id
1 'polypeptide(L)'
;MSRLVKFLIQRGVISKEQYAEAESVAKQKGEKPEKVLVALGYCTSEQVMQAIAELEGYSFVDLREVPIPPAVVELVPESVARENVVIPIEESDESLRVCLSDPNDFETIDKLQFILNRKIDIALATPESINEAINRNYGQMGDESADSMLQEFTDTAI
;
A
#
# COMPACT_ATOMS: atom_id res chain seq x y z
N MET A 1 -3.53 -6.57 24.57
CA MET A 1 -3.42 -5.34 23.78
C MET A 1 -2.12 -5.38 22.97
N SER A 2 -2.19 -5.18 21.68
CA SER A 2 -1.02 -5.24 20.79
C SER A 2 -0.10 -4.03 21.00
N ARG A 3 1.15 -4.16 20.52
CA ARG A 3 2.10 -3.04 20.52
C ARG A 3 1.56 -1.85 19.73
N LEU A 4 0.91 -2.13 18.60
CA LEU A 4 0.33 -1.10 17.75
C LEU A 4 -0.74 -0.31 18.51
N VAL A 5 -1.66 -0.99 19.17
CA VAL A 5 -2.74 -0.34 19.93
C VAL A 5 -2.17 0.50 21.06
N LYS A 6 -1.21 -0.05 21.81
CA LYS A 6 -0.55 0.70 22.89
C LYS A 6 0.10 1.98 22.36
N PHE A 7 0.74 1.88 21.22
CA PHE A 7 1.40 3.01 20.56
C PHE A 7 0.38 4.08 20.15
N LEU A 8 -0.74 3.67 19.56
CA LEU A 8 -1.80 4.59 19.15
C LEU A 8 -2.41 5.32 20.34
N ILE A 9 -2.59 4.63 21.47
CA ILE A 9 -3.09 5.25 22.69
C ILE A 9 -2.07 6.22 23.26
N GLN A 10 -0.80 5.82 23.34
CA GLN A 10 0.27 6.68 23.86
C GLN A 10 0.45 7.94 23.06
N ARG A 11 0.26 7.88 21.74
CA ARG A 11 0.37 9.04 20.84
C ARG A 11 -0.91 9.87 20.80
N GLY A 12 -1.94 9.47 21.52
CA GLY A 12 -3.19 10.22 21.56
C GLY A 12 -4.03 10.11 20.30
N VAL A 13 -3.72 9.14 19.43
CA VAL A 13 -4.50 8.91 18.21
C VAL A 13 -5.87 8.34 18.53
N ILE A 14 -5.92 7.44 19.50
CA ILE A 14 -7.18 6.86 20.01
C ILE A 14 -7.16 6.89 21.54
N SER A 15 -8.34 6.79 22.15
CA SER A 15 -8.49 6.65 23.59
C SER A 15 -8.65 5.18 23.97
N LYS A 16 -8.49 4.88 25.26
CA LYS A 16 -8.72 3.54 25.80
C LYS A 16 -10.18 3.11 25.59
N GLU A 17 -11.11 4.05 25.74
CA GLU A 17 -12.53 3.80 25.56
C GLU A 17 -12.85 3.46 24.10
N GLN A 18 -12.25 4.19 23.17
CA GLN A 18 -12.38 3.90 21.73
C GLN A 18 -11.86 2.51 21.42
N TYR A 19 -10.72 2.15 21.98
CA TYR A 19 -10.16 0.82 21.78
C TYR A 19 -11.10 -0.26 22.35
N ALA A 20 -11.63 -0.06 23.55
CA ALA A 20 -12.53 -1.03 24.17
C ALA A 20 -13.76 -1.31 23.29
N GLU A 21 -14.34 -0.25 22.73
CA GLU A 21 -15.46 -0.39 21.79
C GLU A 21 -15.05 -1.15 20.54
N ALA A 22 -13.93 -0.77 19.93
CA ALA A 22 -13.43 -1.42 18.72
C ALA A 22 -13.09 -2.90 18.97
N GLU A 23 -12.49 -3.21 20.11
CA GLU A 23 -12.18 -4.59 20.49
C GLU A 23 -13.43 -5.45 20.56
N SER A 24 -14.48 -4.93 21.20
CA SER A 24 -15.75 -5.63 21.32
C SER A 24 -16.36 -5.92 19.96
N VAL A 25 -16.39 -4.93 19.07
CA VAL A 25 -16.92 -5.10 17.72
C VAL A 25 -16.04 -6.06 16.90
N ALA A 26 -14.72 -5.96 17.05
CA ALA A 26 -13.79 -6.82 16.34
C ALA A 26 -13.98 -8.29 16.70
N LYS A 27 -14.20 -8.58 17.98
CA LYS A 27 -14.46 -9.96 18.45
C LYS A 27 -15.74 -10.52 17.85
N GLN A 28 -16.79 -9.69 17.75
CA GLN A 28 -18.06 -10.11 17.16
C GLN A 28 -17.94 -10.39 15.67
N LYS A 29 -17.12 -9.62 14.95
CA LYS A 29 -16.97 -9.73 13.50
C LYS A 29 -15.82 -10.62 13.07
N GLY A 30 -14.94 -11.03 13.98
CA GLY A 30 -13.74 -11.78 13.64
C GLY A 30 -12.71 -10.94 12.88
N GLU A 31 -12.67 -9.64 13.17
CA GLU A 31 -11.75 -8.70 12.51
C GLU A 31 -10.69 -8.21 13.49
N LYS A 32 -9.66 -7.56 12.94
CA LYS A 32 -8.61 -6.95 13.77
C LYS A 32 -9.11 -5.63 14.34
N PRO A 33 -8.78 -5.31 15.60
CA PRO A 33 -9.23 -4.07 16.23
C PRO A 33 -8.82 -2.81 15.48
N GLU A 34 -7.62 -2.77 14.89
CA GLU A 34 -7.16 -1.60 14.14
C GLU A 34 -8.02 -1.35 12.90
N LYS A 35 -8.54 -2.39 12.28
CA LYS A 35 -9.45 -2.28 11.15
C LYS A 35 -10.78 -1.67 11.58
N VAL A 36 -11.29 -2.13 12.72
CA VAL A 36 -12.54 -1.61 13.28
C VAL A 36 -12.38 -0.16 13.71
N LEU A 37 -11.24 0.20 14.31
CA LEU A 37 -10.95 1.58 14.70
C LEU A 37 -11.07 2.53 13.50
N VAL A 38 -10.54 2.12 12.36
CA VAL A 38 -10.64 2.91 11.13
C VAL A 38 -12.08 2.97 10.65
N ALA A 39 -12.78 1.84 10.64
CA ALA A 39 -14.17 1.77 10.19
C ALA A 39 -15.10 2.63 11.04
N LEU A 40 -14.83 2.72 12.34
CA LEU A 40 -15.61 3.56 13.27
C LEU A 40 -15.24 5.04 13.18
N GLY A 41 -14.19 5.38 12.42
CA GLY A 41 -13.76 6.76 12.25
C GLY A 41 -12.91 7.30 13.40
N TYR A 42 -12.39 6.45 14.26
CA TYR A 42 -11.57 6.87 15.41
C TYR A 42 -10.13 7.16 15.01
N CYS A 43 -9.67 6.60 13.90
CA CYS A 43 -8.38 6.93 13.30
C CYS A 43 -8.43 6.65 11.80
N THR A 44 -7.39 7.07 11.09
CA THR A 44 -7.30 6.85 9.64
C THR A 44 -6.37 5.68 9.35
N SER A 45 -6.53 5.10 8.15
CA SER A 45 -5.59 4.07 7.65
C SER A 45 -4.16 4.59 7.63
N GLU A 46 -3.98 5.87 7.27
CA GLU A 46 -2.65 6.50 7.26
C GLU A 46 -2.04 6.56 8.65
N GLN A 47 -2.83 6.93 9.66
CA GLN A 47 -2.34 6.97 11.03
C GLN A 47 -1.91 5.60 11.53
N VAL A 48 -2.68 4.57 11.18
CA VAL A 48 -2.32 3.19 11.55
C VAL A 48 -1.02 2.78 10.83
N MET A 49 -0.91 3.08 9.55
CA MET A 49 0.28 2.71 8.78
C MET A 49 1.52 3.46 9.24
N GLN A 50 1.38 4.75 9.57
CA GLN A 50 2.48 5.53 10.14
C GLN A 50 2.97 4.94 11.46
N ALA A 51 2.05 4.48 12.29
CA ALA A 51 2.39 3.83 13.57
C ALA A 51 3.13 2.51 13.34
N ILE A 52 2.68 1.70 12.39
CA ILE A 52 3.34 0.45 12.03
C ILE A 52 4.76 0.73 11.52
N ALA A 53 4.89 1.71 10.63
CA ALA A 53 6.20 2.08 10.08
C ALA A 53 7.16 2.48 11.19
N GLU A 54 6.72 3.31 12.12
CA GLU A 54 7.54 3.76 13.23
C GLU A 54 7.94 2.61 14.15
N LEU A 55 6.99 1.72 14.47
CA LEU A 55 7.25 0.56 15.33
C LEU A 55 8.19 -0.45 14.70
N GLU A 56 8.06 -0.67 13.39
CA GLU A 56 8.85 -1.69 12.68
C GLU A 56 10.14 -1.14 12.06
N GLY A 57 10.35 0.18 12.13
CA GLY A 57 11.57 0.80 11.62
C GLY A 57 11.59 1.02 10.12
N TYR A 58 10.43 1.18 9.50
CA TYR A 58 10.31 1.49 8.05
C TYR A 58 9.92 2.94 7.85
N SER A 59 10.13 3.44 6.63
CA SER A 59 9.65 4.75 6.24
C SER A 59 8.19 4.65 5.79
N PHE A 60 7.38 5.61 6.22
CA PHE A 60 6.04 5.80 5.68
C PHE A 60 6.13 6.79 4.52
N VAL A 61 5.43 6.49 3.42
CA VAL A 61 5.46 7.31 2.21
C VAL A 61 4.05 7.76 1.86
N ASP A 62 3.90 9.07 1.68
CA ASP A 62 2.69 9.64 1.08
C ASP A 62 2.90 9.66 -0.44
N LEU A 63 2.31 8.72 -1.13
CA LEU A 63 2.51 8.54 -2.57
C LEU A 63 1.96 9.69 -3.42
N ARG A 64 1.10 10.53 -2.86
CA ARG A 64 0.62 11.73 -3.54
C ARG A 64 1.73 12.76 -3.69
N GLU A 65 2.72 12.72 -2.80
CA GLU A 65 3.84 13.65 -2.76
C GLU A 65 5.08 13.15 -3.48
N VAL A 66 5.07 11.89 -3.95
CA VAL A 66 6.23 11.26 -4.54
C VAL A 66 6.01 11.04 -6.04
N PRO A 67 6.68 11.84 -6.89
CA PRO A 67 6.67 11.58 -8.32
C PRO A 67 7.52 10.35 -8.61
N ILE A 68 6.98 9.42 -9.40
CA ILE A 68 7.69 8.21 -9.77
C ILE A 68 8.10 8.30 -11.23
N PRO A 69 9.40 8.23 -11.54
CA PRO A 69 9.83 8.27 -12.94
C PRO A 69 9.24 7.09 -13.74
N PRO A 70 8.81 7.31 -15.00
CA PRO A 70 8.26 6.21 -15.80
C PRO A 70 9.21 5.03 -15.94
N ALA A 71 10.51 5.26 -15.99
CA ALA A 71 11.51 4.20 -16.07
C ALA A 71 11.48 3.29 -14.83
N VAL A 72 11.14 3.85 -13.67
CA VAL A 72 10.99 3.07 -12.43
C VAL A 72 9.69 2.28 -12.44
N VAL A 73 8.60 2.90 -12.88
CA VAL A 73 7.28 2.24 -12.99
C VAL A 73 7.38 1.00 -13.88
N GLU A 74 8.10 1.12 -15.00
CA GLU A 74 8.26 0.03 -15.96
C GLU A 74 9.02 -1.19 -15.39
N LEU A 75 9.76 -1.02 -14.32
CA LEU A 75 10.52 -2.13 -13.72
C LEU A 75 9.63 -3.21 -13.11
N VAL A 76 8.41 -2.85 -12.72
CA VAL A 76 7.45 -3.79 -12.16
C VAL A 76 6.25 -3.88 -13.11
N PRO A 77 5.95 -5.07 -13.65
CA PRO A 77 4.77 -5.22 -14.51
C PRO A 77 3.48 -4.83 -13.78
N GLU A 78 2.55 -4.23 -14.50
CA GLU A 78 1.28 -3.76 -13.93
C GLU A 78 0.53 -4.89 -13.21
N SER A 79 0.49 -6.08 -13.80
CA SER A 79 -0.19 -7.23 -13.20
C SER A 79 0.41 -7.60 -11.84
N VAL A 80 1.72 -7.54 -11.73
CA VAL A 80 2.44 -7.84 -10.48
C VAL A 80 2.12 -6.77 -9.44
N ALA A 81 2.13 -5.50 -9.85
CA ALA A 81 1.81 -4.39 -8.97
C ALA A 81 0.39 -4.51 -8.42
N ARG A 82 -0.58 -4.78 -9.28
CA ARG A 82 -2.00 -4.88 -8.87
C ARG A 82 -2.29 -6.12 -8.04
N GLU A 83 -1.76 -7.27 -8.42
CA GLU A 83 -1.97 -8.52 -7.68
C GLU A 83 -1.45 -8.45 -6.25
N ASN A 84 -0.30 -7.82 -6.08
CA ASN A 84 0.40 -7.81 -4.79
C ASN A 84 0.22 -6.51 -4.03
N VAL A 85 -0.46 -5.53 -4.61
CA VAL A 85 -0.65 -4.19 -4.05
C VAL A 85 0.71 -3.60 -3.66
N VAL A 86 1.57 -3.44 -4.65
CA VAL A 86 2.90 -2.86 -4.51
C VAL A 86 3.15 -1.85 -5.63
N ILE A 87 3.99 -0.87 -5.36
CA ILE A 87 4.42 0.09 -6.39
C ILE A 87 5.90 0.42 -6.20
N PRO A 88 6.69 0.41 -7.27
CA PRO A 88 8.09 0.84 -7.19
C PRO A 88 8.15 2.36 -7.06
N ILE A 89 9.08 2.87 -6.27
CA ILE A 89 9.21 4.31 -6.08
C ILE A 89 10.60 4.84 -6.41
N GLU A 90 11.63 4.01 -6.26
CA GLU A 90 13.01 4.48 -6.45
C GLU A 90 13.91 3.32 -6.82
N GLU A 91 14.80 3.56 -7.78
CA GLU A 91 15.80 2.59 -8.20
C GLU A 91 17.17 3.04 -7.75
N SER A 92 17.97 2.11 -7.22
CA SER A 92 19.40 2.28 -7.01
C SER A 92 20.14 1.18 -7.76
N ASP A 93 21.49 1.19 -7.72
CA ASP A 93 22.30 0.30 -8.55
C ASP A 93 21.95 -1.19 -8.35
N GLU A 94 21.70 -1.59 -7.13
CA GLU A 94 21.47 -3.01 -6.81
C GLU A 94 20.09 -3.30 -6.28
N SER A 95 19.32 -2.27 -5.94
CA SER A 95 18.05 -2.43 -5.27
C SER A 95 16.95 -1.61 -5.91
N LEU A 96 15.73 -2.03 -5.64
CA LEU A 96 14.51 -1.31 -6.00
C LEU A 96 13.71 -1.09 -4.73
N ARG A 97 13.39 0.16 -4.45
CA ARG A 97 12.51 0.48 -3.32
C ARG A 97 11.07 0.42 -3.79
N VAL A 98 10.27 -0.36 -3.08
CA VAL A 98 8.84 -0.50 -3.37
C VAL A 98 8.03 -0.14 -2.14
N CYS A 99 6.81 0.36 -2.34
CA CYS A 99 5.84 0.55 -1.28
C CYS A 99 4.92 -0.66 -1.22
N LEU A 100 4.69 -1.15 -0.01
CA LEU A 100 3.67 -2.15 0.26
C LEU A 100 3.04 -1.85 1.62
N SER A 101 1.95 -2.52 1.95
CA SER A 101 1.19 -2.20 3.16
C SER A 101 1.43 -3.14 4.34
N ASP A 102 2.17 -4.23 4.13
CA ASP A 102 2.48 -5.19 5.19
C ASP A 102 3.97 -5.52 5.18
N PRO A 103 4.74 -5.00 6.17
CA PRO A 103 6.19 -5.25 6.19
C PRO A 103 6.54 -6.71 6.48
N ASN A 104 5.59 -7.52 6.91
CA ASN A 104 5.79 -8.93 7.22
C ASN A 104 5.35 -9.86 6.08
N ASP A 105 4.97 -9.29 4.95
CA ASP A 105 4.60 -10.06 3.77
C ASP A 105 5.85 -10.50 3.01
N PHE A 106 6.59 -11.41 3.63
CA PHE A 106 7.85 -11.92 3.08
C PHE A 106 7.66 -12.69 1.79
N GLU A 107 6.50 -13.31 1.63
CA GLU A 107 6.17 -14.04 0.41
C GLU A 107 6.17 -13.12 -0.81
N THR A 108 5.53 -11.97 -0.70
CA THR A 108 5.52 -10.97 -1.76
C THR A 108 6.91 -10.41 -2.00
N ILE A 109 7.65 -10.11 -0.93
CA ILE A 109 9.02 -9.56 -1.04
C ILE A 109 9.93 -10.54 -1.77
N ASP A 110 9.90 -11.81 -1.39
CA ASP A 110 10.70 -12.86 -2.01
C ASP A 110 10.31 -13.05 -3.48
N LYS A 111 9.02 -13.04 -3.77
CA LYS A 111 8.48 -13.15 -5.13
C LYS A 111 8.99 -12.01 -6.00
N LEU A 112 8.98 -10.78 -5.50
CA LEU A 112 9.48 -9.62 -6.23
C LEU A 112 10.98 -9.72 -6.49
N GLN A 113 11.75 -10.15 -5.49
CA GLN A 113 13.20 -10.35 -5.67
C GLN A 113 13.49 -11.38 -6.75
N PHE A 114 12.71 -12.45 -6.77
CA PHE A 114 12.86 -13.49 -7.77
C PHE A 114 12.50 -13.01 -9.18
N ILE A 115 11.34 -12.37 -9.32
CA ILE A 115 10.84 -11.91 -10.63
C ILE A 115 11.76 -10.83 -11.20
N LEU A 116 12.19 -9.89 -10.37
CA LEU A 116 12.92 -8.72 -10.81
C LEU A 116 14.43 -8.94 -10.79
N ASN A 117 14.88 -10.03 -10.17
CA ASN A 117 16.30 -10.34 -9.99
C ASN A 117 17.05 -9.15 -9.37
N ARG A 118 16.46 -8.54 -8.34
CA ARG A 118 16.98 -7.38 -7.64
C ARG A 118 16.70 -7.49 -6.16
N LYS A 119 17.53 -6.82 -5.38
CA LYS A 119 17.27 -6.63 -3.96
C LYS A 119 16.10 -5.66 -3.82
N ILE A 120 15.17 -5.97 -2.92
CA ILE A 120 13.98 -5.16 -2.68
C ILE A 120 14.12 -4.48 -1.31
N ASP A 121 14.06 -3.16 -1.32
CA ASP A 121 13.92 -2.34 -0.11
C ASP A 121 12.45 -1.95 -0.01
N ILE A 122 11.90 -1.93 1.19
CA ILE A 122 10.50 -1.61 1.37
C ILE A 122 10.29 -0.29 2.12
N ALA A 123 9.24 0.41 1.72
CA ALA A 123 8.64 1.51 2.45
C ALA A 123 7.15 1.18 2.61
N LEU A 124 6.47 1.83 3.53
CA LEU A 124 5.07 1.52 3.82
C LEU A 124 4.15 2.63 3.33
N ALA A 125 3.02 2.22 2.79
CA ALA A 125 1.93 3.10 2.41
C ALA A 125 0.62 2.34 2.59
N THR A 126 -0.50 3.05 2.64
CA THR A 126 -1.79 2.38 2.77
C THR A 126 -2.15 1.65 1.48
N PRO A 127 -2.93 0.56 1.54
CA PRO A 127 -3.38 -0.12 0.33
C PRO A 127 -4.12 0.82 -0.63
N GLU A 128 -4.95 1.71 -0.10
CA GLU A 128 -5.70 2.68 -0.89
C GLU A 128 -4.76 3.61 -1.65
N SER A 129 -3.75 4.12 -0.95
CA SER A 129 -2.75 5.01 -1.54
C SER A 129 -1.94 4.30 -2.64
N ILE A 130 -1.58 3.04 -2.40
CA ILE A 130 -0.85 2.24 -3.38
C ILE A 130 -1.71 2.03 -4.63
N ASN A 131 -2.98 1.65 -4.47
CA ASN A 131 -3.88 1.42 -5.59
C ASN A 131 -4.10 2.71 -6.40
N GLU A 132 -4.26 3.84 -5.74
CA GLU A 132 -4.36 5.13 -6.41
C GLU A 132 -3.09 5.46 -7.20
N ALA A 133 -1.93 5.19 -6.62
CA ALA A 133 -0.65 5.42 -7.29
C ALA A 133 -0.48 4.49 -8.50
N ILE A 134 -0.90 3.23 -8.37
CA ILE A 134 -0.91 2.29 -9.49
C ILE A 134 -1.79 2.83 -10.62
N ASN A 135 -2.99 3.28 -10.30
CA ASN A 135 -3.91 3.84 -11.29
C ASN A 135 -3.32 5.06 -11.98
N ARG A 136 -2.68 5.97 -11.22
CA ARG A 136 -2.06 7.16 -11.80
C ARG A 136 -0.90 6.84 -12.72
N ASN A 137 -0.04 5.93 -12.29
CA ASN A 137 1.22 5.68 -13.00
C ASN A 137 1.08 4.65 -14.11
N TYR A 138 0.44 3.52 -13.83
CA TYR A 138 0.22 2.48 -14.86
C TYR A 138 -0.99 2.81 -15.72
N GLY A 139 -2.01 3.41 -15.12
CA GLY A 139 -3.19 3.82 -15.85
C GLY A 139 -2.90 4.83 -16.96
N GLN A 140 -2.00 5.79 -16.71
CA GLN A 140 -1.60 6.76 -17.73
C GLN A 140 -0.84 6.10 -18.88
N MET A 141 0.02 5.14 -18.57
CA MET A 141 0.74 4.38 -19.59
C MET A 141 -0.16 3.36 -20.26
N GLY A 142 -1.02 2.71 -19.50
CA GLY A 142 -1.99 1.75 -19.98
C GLY A 142 -3.18 2.40 -20.68
N ASP A 143 -3.57 3.60 -20.25
CA ASP A 143 -4.69 4.33 -20.86
C ASP A 143 -4.39 4.73 -22.31
N GLU A 144 -3.17 5.12 -22.61
CA GLU A 144 -2.81 5.38 -24.01
C GLU A 144 -2.95 4.13 -24.86
N SER A 145 -2.51 2.98 -24.35
CA SER A 145 -2.66 1.71 -25.06
C SER A 145 -4.07 1.17 -24.97
N ALA A 146 -4.68 1.22 -23.78
CA ALA A 146 -6.02 0.69 -23.55
C ALA A 146 -7.10 1.53 -24.23
N ASP A 147 -6.96 2.86 -24.21
CA ASP A 147 -7.87 3.75 -24.89
C ASP A 147 -7.77 3.58 -26.41
N SER A 148 -6.58 3.44 -26.93
CA SER A 148 -6.38 3.14 -28.34
C SER A 148 -7.01 1.81 -28.72
N MET A 149 -6.81 0.79 -27.91
CA MET A 149 -7.40 -0.54 -28.12
C MET A 149 -8.93 -0.50 -27.98
N LEU A 150 -9.43 0.22 -26.98
CA LEU A 150 -10.85 0.37 -26.78
C LEU A 150 -11.50 1.20 -27.86
N GLN A 151 -10.85 2.24 -28.34
CA GLN A 151 -11.34 3.04 -29.46
C GLN A 151 -11.38 2.21 -30.75
N GLU A 152 -10.32 1.47 -31.01
CA GLU A 152 -10.29 0.56 -32.16
C GLU A 152 -11.38 -0.49 -32.04
N PHE A 153 -11.59 -1.00 -30.84
CA PHE A 153 -12.63 -2.00 -30.58
C PHE A 153 -14.02 -1.40 -30.74
N THR A 154 -14.21 -0.19 -30.28
CA THR A 154 -15.48 0.53 -30.38
C THR A 154 -15.76 0.91 -31.82
N ASP A 155 -14.74 1.40 -32.54
CA ASP A 155 -14.84 1.77 -33.93
C ASP A 155 -15.14 0.56 -34.82
N THR A 156 -14.59 -0.61 -34.47
CA THR A 156 -14.86 -1.84 -35.21
C THR A 156 -16.17 -2.49 -34.82
N ALA A 157 -16.69 -2.21 -33.63
CA ALA A 157 -17.97 -2.73 -33.15
C ALA A 157 -19.16 -1.95 -33.72
N ILE A 158 -18.91 -0.77 -34.22
CA ILE A 158 -19.91 0.08 -34.86
C ILE A 158 -19.90 -0.14 -36.36
#